data_dcdd8bd1b0a5e019fcf549eaed84aa91
#
_entry.id   dcdd8bd1b0a5e019fcf549eaed84aa91
#
_cell.length_a   1.000
_cell.length_b   1.000
_cell.length_c   1.000
_cell.angle_alpha   90.00
_cell.angle_beta   90.00
_cell.angle_gamma   90.00
#
_symmetry.space_group_name_H-M   'P 1'
#
loop_
_entity.id
_entity.type
_entity.pdbx_description
1 polymer ?
#
loop_
_entity_poly.entity_id
_entity_poly.type
_entity_poly.pdbx_seq_one_letter_code
_entity_poly.pdbx_strand_id
1 'polypeptide(L)'
;SEDQQWANYRINETPSKGVMMWGKMTNQYNQLSMGYNSDSNIERMGYDAHGFTGKRVMGYAESHDEERLMYKNLTYGQSSNPSHNIKNLKVALSRMSAVGAVSLLVPGPKMIWQLGDLGWEKSIFTCANGTVNTDNDATNGDCKLSTKPQPQWVDNWLGDDNRNKIYNDWAKMIELKTTEPI
;
A
#
# COMPACT_ATOMS: atom_id res chain seq x y z
N SER A 1 25.89 4.81 3.25
CA SER A 1 25.65 3.86 2.16
C SER A 1 25.65 4.58 0.82
N GLU A 2 25.74 3.85 -0.26
CA GLU A 2 25.62 4.39 -1.63
C GLU A 2 24.27 5.07 -1.83
N ASP A 3 23.18 4.46 -1.36
CA ASP A 3 21.84 5.03 -1.40
C ASP A 3 21.78 6.41 -0.72
N GLN A 4 22.45 6.59 0.43
CA GLN A 4 22.51 7.89 1.11
C GLN A 4 23.24 8.94 0.26
N GLN A 5 24.32 8.54 -0.42
CA GLN A 5 25.05 9.44 -1.30
C GLN A 5 24.19 9.91 -2.49
N TRP A 6 23.47 8.99 -3.11
CA TRP A 6 22.57 9.31 -4.22
C TRP A 6 21.35 10.13 -3.77
N ALA A 7 20.71 9.74 -2.67
CA ALA A 7 19.55 10.46 -2.14
C ALA A 7 19.91 11.89 -1.69
N ASN A 8 21.12 12.09 -1.12
CA ASN A 8 21.59 13.38 -0.64
C ASN A 8 22.29 14.21 -1.72
N TYR A 9 22.57 13.65 -2.89
CA TYR A 9 23.24 14.35 -3.97
C TYR A 9 22.43 15.57 -4.43
N ARG A 10 23.07 16.75 -4.40
CA ARG A 10 22.50 18.02 -4.83
C ARG A 10 21.16 18.41 -4.16
N ILE A 11 20.87 17.88 -2.97
CA ILE A 11 19.59 18.12 -2.28
C ILE A 11 19.42 19.59 -1.87
N ASN A 12 20.51 20.31 -1.61
CA ASN A 12 20.50 21.70 -1.18
C ASN A 12 20.40 22.71 -2.35
N GLU A 13 20.35 22.27 -3.58
CA GLU A 13 20.17 23.16 -4.72
C GLU A 13 18.74 23.68 -4.82
N THR A 14 18.56 24.84 -5.45
CA THR A 14 17.23 25.41 -5.70
C THR A 14 16.98 25.56 -7.21
N PRO A 15 16.04 24.80 -7.80
CA PRO A 15 15.27 23.72 -7.16
C PRO A 15 16.13 22.53 -6.78
N SER A 16 15.74 21.84 -5.71
CA SER A 16 16.41 20.62 -5.24
C SER A 16 16.49 19.56 -6.34
N LYS A 17 17.67 18.98 -6.53
CA LYS A 17 17.96 17.96 -7.55
C LYS A 17 18.41 16.66 -6.88
N GLY A 18 18.59 15.62 -7.66
CA GLY A 18 19.07 14.30 -7.19
C GLY A 18 18.10 13.17 -7.48
N VAL A 19 18.29 12.05 -6.80
CA VAL A 19 17.59 10.79 -7.07
C VAL A 19 16.56 10.51 -5.98
N MET A 20 15.38 10.04 -6.39
CA MET A 20 14.36 9.51 -5.51
C MET A 20 14.57 8.00 -5.36
N MET A 21 14.60 7.52 -4.13
CA MET A 21 14.81 6.11 -3.83
C MET A 21 13.49 5.41 -3.55
N TRP A 22 13.34 4.17 -4.02
CA TRP A 22 12.18 3.33 -3.68
C TRP A 22 12.22 2.90 -2.22
N GLY A 23 11.11 3.08 -1.53
CA GLY A 23 10.90 2.67 -0.14
C GLY A 23 9.86 1.57 -0.03
N LYS A 24 10.24 0.33 -0.39
CA LYS A 24 9.36 -0.83 -0.29
C LYS A 24 9.06 -1.17 1.17
N MET A 25 7.78 -1.14 1.55
CA MET A 25 7.29 -1.45 2.89
C MET A 25 6.12 -2.45 2.88
N THR A 26 5.96 -3.17 1.79
CA THR A 26 4.79 -4.05 1.53
C THR A 26 4.62 -5.12 2.61
N ASN A 27 5.72 -5.78 3.05
CA ASN A 27 5.65 -6.80 4.10
C ASN A 27 5.17 -6.21 5.44
N GLN A 28 5.74 -5.09 5.86
CA GLN A 28 5.41 -4.44 7.12
C GLN A 28 3.94 -3.97 7.15
N TYR A 29 3.48 -3.38 6.05
CA TYR A 29 2.08 -2.96 5.94
C TYR A 29 1.12 -4.15 5.83
N ASN A 30 1.52 -5.25 5.20
CA ASN A 30 0.76 -6.49 5.22
C ASN A 30 0.58 -6.99 6.67
N GLN A 31 1.66 -7.09 7.45
CA GLN A 31 1.60 -7.51 8.85
C GLN A 31 0.72 -6.58 9.68
N LEU A 32 0.94 -5.27 9.56
CA LEU A 32 0.17 -4.25 10.27
C LEU A 32 -1.32 -4.34 9.93
N SER A 33 -1.68 -4.43 8.66
CA SER A 33 -3.08 -4.47 8.22
C SER A 33 -3.77 -5.77 8.60
N MET A 34 -3.05 -6.89 8.58
CA MET A 34 -3.53 -8.18 9.07
C MET A 34 -3.67 -8.27 10.60
N GLY A 35 -3.15 -7.29 11.35
CA GLY A 35 -3.23 -7.26 12.81
C GLY A 35 -2.12 -8.02 13.53
N TYR A 36 -0.97 -8.24 12.90
CA TYR A 36 0.20 -8.87 13.51
C TYR A 36 1.24 -7.84 13.95
N ASN A 37 1.91 -8.10 15.07
CA ASN A 37 2.96 -7.23 15.61
C ASN A 37 4.35 -7.58 15.09
N SER A 38 4.57 -8.83 14.66
CA SER A 38 5.84 -9.25 14.07
C SER A 38 6.04 -8.56 12.72
N ASP A 39 7.26 -8.10 12.46
CA ASP A 39 7.66 -7.47 11.20
C ASP A 39 6.75 -6.31 10.74
N SER A 40 6.12 -5.61 11.69
CA SER A 40 5.20 -4.48 11.41
C SER A 40 5.84 -3.10 11.64
N ASN A 41 7.16 -3.03 11.74
CA ASN A 41 7.87 -1.75 11.87
C ASN A 41 7.86 -0.99 10.53
N ILE A 42 7.17 0.15 10.51
CA ILE A 42 6.99 1.01 9.33
C ILE A 42 7.88 2.25 9.31
N GLU A 43 8.86 2.39 10.20
CA GLU A 43 9.74 3.58 10.29
C GLU A 43 10.40 3.92 8.95
N ARG A 44 10.82 2.89 8.20
CA ARG A 44 11.46 3.09 6.90
C ARG A 44 10.51 3.57 5.78
N MET A 45 9.24 3.84 6.09
CA MET A 45 8.38 4.64 5.22
C MET A 45 8.86 6.11 5.15
N GLY A 46 9.54 6.58 6.19
CA GLY A 46 10.18 7.90 6.29
C GLY A 46 11.60 7.92 5.75
N TYR A 47 12.03 9.07 5.28
CA TYR A 47 13.38 9.26 4.69
C TYR A 47 14.49 9.26 5.74
N ASP A 48 14.22 9.71 6.95
CA ASP A 48 15.16 9.82 8.07
C ASP A 48 15.64 8.44 8.56
N ALA A 49 14.76 7.44 8.58
CA ALA A 49 15.12 6.05 8.90
C ALA A 49 16.10 5.42 7.88
N HIS A 50 16.31 6.06 6.74
CA HIS A 50 17.35 5.70 5.75
C HIS A 50 18.65 6.52 5.94
N GLY A 51 18.66 7.50 6.84
CA GLY A 51 19.76 8.45 6.98
C GLY A 51 19.84 9.45 5.82
N PHE A 52 18.71 9.73 5.18
CA PHE A 52 18.64 10.76 4.13
C PHE A 52 18.40 12.13 4.75
N THR A 53 19.00 13.16 4.18
CA THR A 53 18.88 14.54 4.68
C THR A 53 17.64 15.26 4.16
N GLY A 54 16.83 14.59 3.30
CA GLY A 54 15.59 15.16 2.76
C GLY A 54 14.63 14.08 2.28
N LYS A 55 13.46 14.51 1.88
CA LYS A 55 12.27 13.67 1.54
C LYS A 55 12.47 12.89 0.24
N ARG A 56 13.51 12.04 0.16
CA ARG A 56 13.96 11.32 -1.03
C ARG A 56 13.53 9.84 -1.06
N VAL A 57 12.53 9.47 -0.28
CA VAL A 57 11.95 8.12 -0.30
C VAL A 57 10.56 8.18 -0.92
N MET A 58 10.36 7.44 -2.02
CA MET A 58 9.06 7.09 -2.55
C MET A 58 8.56 5.85 -1.81
N GLY A 59 7.93 6.06 -0.64
CA GLY A 59 7.42 4.97 0.18
C GLY A 59 6.11 4.39 -0.34
N TYR A 60 5.91 3.08 -0.20
CA TYR A 60 4.67 2.43 -0.61
C TYR A 60 4.35 1.18 0.21
N ALA A 61 3.05 0.98 0.44
CA ALA A 61 2.48 -0.15 1.15
C ALA A 61 2.08 -1.30 0.21
N GLU A 62 1.82 -1.00 -1.06
CA GLU A 62 1.45 -1.95 -2.11
C GLU A 62 2.17 -1.61 -3.42
N SER A 63 2.43 -2.62 -4.24
CA SER A 63 2.96 -2.45 -5.59
C SER A 63 2.48 -3.57 -6.52
N HIS A 64 2.93 -3.53 -7.77
CA HIS A 64 2.66 -4.57 -8.77
C HIS A 64 3.42 -5.87 -8.52
N ASP A 65 4.37 -5.87 -7.61
CA ASP A 65 5.24 -7.02 -7.35
C ASP A 65 4.78 -7.87 -6.16
N GLU A 66 4.06 -7.28 -5.22
CA GLU A 66 3.66 -7.93 -3.99
C GLU A 66 2.14 -8.03 -3.89
N GLU A 67 1.71 -9.01 -3.10
CA GLU A 67 0.29 -9.25 -2.88
C GLU A 67 -0.41 -8.06 -2.21
N ARG A 68 -1.66 -7.83 -2.57
CA ARG A 68 -2.49 -6.74 -2.06
C ARG A 68 -2.76 -6.88 -0.57
N LEU A 69 -2.78 -5.75 0.13
CA LEU A 69 -3.13 -5.68 1.55
C LEU A 69 -4.50 -6.32 1.82
N MET A 70 -5.50 -6.00 0.99
CA MET A 70 -6.86 -6.51 1.20
C MET A 70 -6.95 -8.01 0.98
N TYR A 71 -6.27 -8.56 -0.05
CA TYR A 71 -6.20 -10.01 -0.24
C TYR A 71 -5.56 -10.71 0.96
N LYS A 72 -4.43 -10.16 1.46
CA LYS A 72 -3.75 -10.68 2.65
C LYS A 72 -4.66 -10.62 3.89
N ASN A 73 -5.37 -9.52 4.09
CA ASN A 73 -6.31 -9.36 5.22
C ASN A 73 -7.39 -10.44 5.21
N LEU A 74 -8.01 -10.67 4.06
CA LEU A 74 -9.10 -11.66 3.93
C LEU A 74 -8.61 -13.10 4.07
N THR A 75 -7.40 -13.38 3.60
CA THR A 75 -6.85 -14.74 3.59
C THR A 75 -6.18 -15.09 4.92
N TYR A 76 -5.38 -14.18 5.47
CA TYR A 76 -4.47 -14.46 6.59
C TYR A 76 -4.69 -13.56 7.80
N GLY A 77 -5.62 -12.59 7.76
CA GLY A 77 -5.86 -11.64 8.83
C GLY A 77 -6.25 -12.29 10.16
N GLN A 78 -5.98 -11.59 11.25
CA GLN A 78 -6.37 -12.03 12.60
C GLN A 78 -7.88 -12.21 12.70
N SER A 79 -8.28 -13.39 13.22
CA SER A 79 -9.69 -13.78 13.36
C SER A 79 -10.03 -14.29 14.75
N SER A 80 -9.10 -14.21 15.71
CA SER A 80 -9.29 -14.65 17.09
C SER A 80 -10.32 -13.82 17.87
N ASN A 81 -10.55 -12.57 17.49
CA ASN A 81 -11.60 -11.73 18.05
C ASN A 81 -12.83 -11.74 17.13
N PRO A 82 -13.94 -12.40 17.50
CA PRO A 82 -15.14 -12.45 16.65
C PRO A 82 -15.73 -11.07 16.33
N SER A 83 -15.59 -10.10 17.24
CA SER A 83 -16.07 -8.72 17.03
C SER A 83 -15.18 -7.91 16.11
N HIS A 84 -13.97 -8.38 15.80
CA HIS A 84 -13.01 -7.73 14.91
C HIS A 84 -12.25 -8.77 14.07
N ASN A 85 -13.01 -9.63 13.38
CA ASN A 85 -12.44 -10.62 12.47
C ASN A 85 -11.99 -9.96 11.17
N ILE A 86 -10.67 -9.82 10.97
CA ILE A 86 -10.07 -9.14 9.81
C ILE A 86 -10.32 -9.90 8.49
N LYS A 87 -10.65 -11.18 8.56
CA LYS A 87 -11.08 -11.96 7.38
C LYS A 87 -12.47 -11.59 6.88
N ASN A 88 -13.21 -10.78 7.63
CA ASN A 88 -14.47 -10.20 7.16
C ASN A 88 -14.19 -8.94 6.33
N LEU A 89 -14.72 -8.87 5.11
CA LEU A 89 -14.45 -7.77 4.17
C LEU A 89 -14.74 -6.39 4.79
N LYS A 90 -15.88 -6.23 5.47
CA LYS A 90 -16.25 -4.95 6.08
C LYS A 90 -15.24 -4.52 7.16
N VAL A 91 -14.77 -5.46 7.98
CA VAL A 91 -13.75 -5.20 9.01
C VAL A 91 -12.41 -4.87 8.34
N ALA A 92 -12.00 -5.63 7.33
CA ALA A 92 -10.76 -5.39 6.59
C ALA A 92 -10.76 -4.00 5.92
N LEU A 93 -11.86 -3.64 5.25
CA LEU A 93 -12.02 -2.32 4.63
C LEU A 93 -11.96 -1.19 5.67
N SER A 94 -12.58 -1.35 6.83
CA SER A 94 -12.56 -0.33 7.88
C SER A 94 -11.16 0.01 8.41
N ARG A 95 -10.19 -0.89 8.26
CA ARG A 95 -8.78 -0.68 8.64
C ARG A 95 -8.01 0.21 7.66
N MET A 96 -8.48 0.30 6.42
CA MET A 96 -7.73 1.00 5.35
C MET A 96 -7.63 2.51 5.58
N SER A 97 -8.57 3.13 6.28
CA SER A 97 -8.42 4.54 6.68
C SER A 97 -7.21 4.74 7.59
N ALA A 98 -6.99 3.85 8.57
CA ALA A 98 -5.82 3.91 9.45
C ALA A 98 -4.52 3.60 8.69
N VAL A 99 -4.54 2.62 7.77
CA VAL A 99 -3.39 2.33 6.89
C VAL A 99 -3.03 3.56 6.05
N GLY A 100 -4.03 4.26 5.49
CA GLY A 100 -3.82 5.52 4.79
C GLY A 100 -3.14 6.57 5.67
N ALA A 101 -3.61 6.76 6.91
CA ALA A 101 -3.04 7.73 7.83
C ALA A 101 -1.55 7.46 8.12
N VAL A 102 -1.19 6.22 8.43
CA VAL A 102 0.21 5.85 8.75
C VAL A 102 1.10 5.64 7.52
N SER A 103 0.57 5.77 6.31
CA SER A 103 1.34 5.74 5.07
C SER A 103 1.41 7.10 4.38
N LEU A 104 0.26 7.70 4.06
CA LEU A 104 0.17 8.91 3.26
C LEU A 104 0.70 10.13 4.00
N LEU A 105 0.44 10.26 5.31
CA LEU A 105 0.87 11.42 6.11
C LEU A 105 2.36 11.38 6.49
N VAL A 106 3.06 10.26 6.31
CA VAL A 106 4.52 10.24 6.49
C VAL A 106 5.18 11.18 5.48
N PRO A 107 6.13 12.04 5.91
CA PRO A 107 6.79 13.01 5.03
C PRO A 107 7.43 12.39 3.79
N GLY A 108 7.39 13.13 2.68
CA GLY A 108 7.92 12.70 1.38
C GLY A 108 6.88 12.02 0.48
N PRO A 109 7.24 11.80 -0.79
CA PRO A 109 6.32 11.23 -1.79
C PRO A 109 5.91 9.80 -1.43
N LYS A 110 4.71 9.42 -1.85
CA LYS A 110 4.14 8.10 -1.63
C LYS A 110 3.53 7.58 -2.93
N MET A 111 3.63 6.28 -3.12
CA MET A 111 2.92 5.61 -4.21
C MET A 111 1.68 4.91 -3.66
N ILE A 112 0.55 5.15 -4.30
CA ILE A 112 -0.67 4.35 -4.14
C ILE A 112 -0.73 3.40 -5.32
N TRP A 113 -0.75 2.09 -5.04
CA TRP A 113 -0.95 1.11 -6.09
C TRP A 113 -2.40 1.13 -6.55
N GLN A 114 -2.61 0.88 -7.82
CA GLN A 114 -3.90 0.92 -8.49
C GLN A 114 -5.02 0.28 -7.67
N LEU A 115 -6.07 1.05 -7.37
CA LEU A 115 -7.27 0.68 -6.62
C LEU A 115 -7.02 0.27 -5.16
N GLY A 116 -5.83 0.52 -4.60
CA GLY A 116 -5.56 0.37 -3.17
C GLY A 116 -6.39 1.33 -2.32
N ASP A 117 -6.67 2.51 -2.85
CA ASP A 117 -7.56 3.54 -2.28
C ASP A 117 -9.06 3.15 -2.26
N LEU A 118 -9.40 2.03 -2.89
CA LEU A 118 -10.71 1.41 -2.86
C LEU A 118 -10.71 0.02 -2.19
N GLY A 119 -9.57 -0.40 -1.68
CA GLY A 119 -9.41 -1.69 -1.01
C GLY A 119 -9.68 -2.88 -1.93
N TRP A 120 -9.09 -2.88 -3.13
CA TRP A 120 -9.26 -4.00 -4.05
C TRP A 120 -8.68 -5.29 -3.52
N GLU A 121 -9.51 -6.35 -3.45
CA GLU A 121 -9.21 -7.59 -2.76
C GLU A 121 -8.70 -8.73 -3.65
N LYS A 122 -8.74 -8.61 -4.97
CA LYS A 122 -8.25 -9.68 -5.84
C LYS A 122 -6.73 -9.76 -5.80
N SER A 123 -6.22 -11.00 -5.65
CA SER A 123 -4.78 -11.27 -5.72
C SER A 123 -4.20 -10.81 -7.05
N ILE A 124 -2.97 -10.27 -7.02
CA ILE A 124 -2.20 -10.01 -8.25
C ILE A 124 -1.85 -11.29 -9.01
N PHE A 125 -1.93 -12.46 -8.35
CA PHE A 125 -1.70 -13.78 -8.95
C PHE A 125 -2.98 -14.43 -9.48
N THR A 126 -4.07 -13.69 -9.59
CA THR A 126 -5.32 -14.21 -10.14
C THR A 126 -5.18 -14.48 -11.64
N CYS A 127 -5.45 -15.73 -12.04
CA CYS A 127 -5.45 -16.16 -13.42
C CYS A 127 -6.76 -15.77 -14.14
N ALA A 128 -6.77 -15.85 -15.46
CA ALA A 128 -7.96 -15.55 -16.27
C ALA A 128 -9.17 -16.46 -15.94
N ASN A 129 -8.92 -17.68 -15.45
CA ASN A 129 -9.95 -18.62 -14.99
C ASN A 129 -10.41 -18.37 -13.54
N GLY A 130 -9.91 -17.33 -12.88
CA GLY A 130 -10.28 -16.96 -11.52
C GLY A 130 -9.52 -17.69 -10.40
N THR A 131 -8.65 -18.65 -10.71
CA THR A 131 -7.79 -19.28 -9.70
C THR A 131 -6.64 -18.37 -9.31
N VAL A 132 -6.05 -18.60 -8.13
CA VAL A 132 -4.88 -17.86 -7.65
C VAL A 132 -3.68 -18.78 -7.68
N ASN A 133 -2.66 -18.42 -8.46
CA ASN A 133 -1.40 -19.14 -8.55
C ASN A 133 -0.27 -18.29 -7.96
N THR A 134 0.09 -18.55 -6.70
CA THR A 134 1.13 -17.82 -5.97
C THR A 134 2.53 -18.43 -6.15
N ASP A 135 2.61 -19.64 -6.67
CA ASP A 135 3.83 -20.43 -6.69
C ASP A 135 4.56 -20.39 -8.05
N ASN A 136 4.05 -19.63 -9.02
CA ASN A 136 4.57 -19.60 -10.39
C ASN A 136 4.66 -21.02 -11.00
N ASP A 137 3.68 -21.86 -10.70
CA ASP A 137 3.62 -23.21 -11.22
C ASP A 137 3.44 -23.20 -12.74
N ALA A 138 4.43 -23.71 -13.44
CA ALA A 138 4.45 -23.78 -14.90
C ALA A 138 3.29 -24.57 -15.50
N THR A 139 2.69 -25.51 -14.74
CA THR A 139 1.51 -26.27 -15.17
C THR A 139 0.24 -25.42 -15.24
N ASN A 140 0.12 -24.43 -14.36
CA ASN A 140 -0.99 -23.47 -14.31
C ASN A 140 -0.63 -22.12 -14.96
N GLY A 141 0.60 -21.96 -15.41
CA GLY A 141 1.16 -20.73 -15.95
C GLY A 141 1.44 -19.68 -14.87
N ASP A 142 2.28 -18.71 -15.19
CA ASP A 142 2.44 -17.49 -14.40
C ASP A 142 1.22 -16.61 -14.64
N CYS A 143 0.38 -16.49 -13.62
CA CYS A 143 -0.85 -15.69 -13.69
C CYS A 143 -0.68 -14.30 -13.10
N LYS A 144 0.52 -13.95 -12.61
CA LYS A 144 0.79 -12.63 -12.06
C LYS A 144 0.42 -11.54 -13.06
N LEU A 145 -0.44 -10.63 -12.64
CA LEU A 145 -0.96 -9.52 -13.44
C LEU A 145 -1.76 -9.93 -14.70
N SER A 146 -2.13 -11.20 -14.85
CA SER A 146 -2.96 -11.62 -15.99
C SER A 146 -4.40 -11.09 -15.86
N THR A 147 -4.89 -10.97 -14.62
CA THR A 147 -6.18 -10.33 -14.34
C THR A 147 -5.99 -8.84 -14.17
N LYS A 148 -6.43 -8.08 -15.15
CA LYS A 148 -6.38 -6.61 -15.11
C LYS A 148 -7.55 -6.07 -14.29
N PRO A 149 -7.32 -5.02 -13.48
CA PRO A 149 -8.40 -4.36 -12.77
C PRO A 149 -9.43 -3.80 -13.74
N GLN A 150 -10.69 -4.02 -13.40
CA GLN A 150 -11.79 -3.35 -14.10
C GLN A 150 -11.91 -1.90 -13.62
N PRO A 151 -12.40 -0.99 -14.44
CA PRO A 151 -12.73 0.34 -13.99
C PRO A 151 -13.74 0.27 -12.83
N GLN A 152 -13.50 1.07 -11.80
CA GLN A 152 -14.29 1.03 -10.56
C GLN A 152 -15.82 1.26 -10.78
N TRP A 153 -16.20 1.91 -11.87
CA TRP A 153 -17.63 2.11 -12.21
C TRP A 153 -18.33 0.84 -12.71
N VAL A 154 -17.58 -0.16 -13.20
CA VAL A 154 -18.16 -1.45 -13.58
C VAL A 154 -18.65 -2.21 -12.34
N ASP A 155 -17.85 -2.18 -11.27
CA ASP A 155 -18.17 -2.82 -10.00
C ASP A 155 -18.93 -1.88 -9.04
N ASN A 156 -19.14 -0.63 -9.44
CA ASN A 156 -19.77 0.42 -8.63
C ASN A 156 -19.16 0.57 -7.21
N TRP A 157 -17.85 0.50 -7.09
CA TRP A 157 -17.18 0.53 -5.78
C TRP A 157 -17.36 1.83 -5.02
N LEU A 158 -17.52 2.96 -5.71
CA LEU A 158 -17.86 4.23 -5.06
C LEU A 158 -19.31 4.26 -4.53
N GLY A 159 -20.16 3.33 -4.96
CA GLY A 159 -21.47 3.08 -4.38
C GLY A 159 -21.46 2.18 -3.15
N ASP A 160 -20.34 1.53 -2.83
CA ASP A 160 -20.14 0.81 -1.56
C ASP A 160 -19.65 1.79 -0.49
N ASP A 161 -20.42 1.94 0.59
CA ASP A 161 -20.15 2.92 1.65
C ASP A 161 -18.77 2.77 2.28
N ASN A 162 -18.28 1.52 2.44
CA ASN A 162 -16.97 1.26 3.05
C ASN A 162 -15.83 1.66 2.12
N ARG A 163 -15.94 1.36 0.83
CA ARG A 163 -14.93 1.73 -0.18
C ARG A 163 -14.95 3.23 -0.45
N ASN A 164 -16.12 3.83 -0.57
CA ASN A 164 -16.27 5.27 -0.69
C ASN A 164 -15.67 6.01 0.51
N LYS A 165 -15.84 5.45 1.72
CA LYS A 165 -15.20 6.00 2.92
C LYS A 165 -13.67 5.98 2.82
N ILE A 166 -13.07 4.88 2.39
CA ILE A 166 -11.61 4.78 2.21
C ILE A 166 -11.13 5.86 1.24
N TYR A 167 -11.75 5.92 0.07
CA TYR A 167 -11.44 6.91 -0.97
C TYR A 167 -11.47 8.34 -0.44
N ASN A 168 -12.54 8.71 0.24
CA ASN A 168 -12.71 10.06 0.78
C ASN A 168 -11.72 10.36 1.93
N ASP A 169 -11.45 9.39 2.80
CA ASP A 169 -10.48 9.57 3.88
C ASP A 169 -9.07 9.77 3.30
N TRP A 170 -8.68 8.96 2.31
CA TRP A 170 -7.37 9.09 1.67
C TRP A 170 -7.25 10.39 0.87
N ALA A 171 -8.30 10.80 0.17
CA ALA A 171 -8.32 12.08 -0.53
C ALA A 171 -8.09 13.27 0.42
N LYS A 172 -8.74 13.26 1.60
CA LYS A 172 -8.52 14.29 2.64
C LYS A 172 -7.11 14.25 3.22
N MET A 173 -6.53 13.06 3.41
CA MET A 173 -5.14 12.93 3.88
C MET A 173 -4.15 13.47 2.85
N ILE A 174 -4.40 13.23 1.56
CA ILE A 174 -3.59 13.78 0.47
C ILE A 174 -3.72 15.29 0.40
N GLU A 175 -4.94 15.81 0.50
CA GLU A 175 -5.20 17.24 0.57
C GLU A 175 -4.42 17.88 1.74
N LEU A 176 -4.56 17.34 2.94
CA LEU A 176 -3.83 17.80 4.13
C LEU A 176 -2.32 17.78 3.89
N LYS A 177 -1.77 16.66 3.36
CA LYS A 177 -0.35 16.53 3.07
C LYS A 177 0.17 17.55 2.06
N THR A 178 -0.64 17.94 1.10
CA THR A 178 -0.23 18.86 0.01
C THR A 178 -0.43 20.32 0.36
N THR A 179 -1.30 20.62 1.32
CA THR A 179 -1.62 21.99 1.75
C THR A 179 -0.85 22.42 3.00
N GLU A 180 -0.51 21.48 3.86
CA GLU A 180 0.21 21.75 5.10
C GLU A 180 1.73 21.49 4.94
N PRO A 181 2.59 22.22 5.64
CA PRO A 181 4.05 22.08 5.58
C PRO A 181 4.53 20.85 6.38
N ILE A 182 4.16 19.66 5.93
CA ILE A 182 4.56 18.38 6.54
C ILE A 182 5.91 17.90 5.97
#